data_8018b71f54b010de4b3c80790c01cbb8
#
_entry.id   8018b71f54b010de4b3c80790c01cbb8
#
_cell.length_a   1.000
_cell.length_b   1.000
_cell.length_c   1.000
_cell.angle_alpha   90.00
_cell.angle_beta   90.00
_cell.angle_gamma   90.00
#
_symmetry.space_group_name_H-M   'P 1'
#
loop_
_entity.id
_entity.type
_entity.pdbx_description
1 polymer ?
#
loop_
_entity_poly.entity_id
_entity_poly.type
_entity_poly.pdbx_seq_one_letter_code
_entity_poly.pdbx_strand_id
1 'polypeptide(L)'
;SLPMLTKKSIYLIFKETVNNAIKHAHCYTIQIILKKENSHLFMQIKDDGKGFDVEQEVSRNGLKNIHQRAKEINAKIIVTSNSNNGTQLILIIPL
;
A
#
# COMPACT_ATOMS: atom_id res chain seq x y z
N SER A 1 21.87 -1.35 3.77
CA SER A 1 20.90 -1.97 2.86
C SER A 1 19.81 -2.70 3.64
N LEU A 2 18.71 -2.98 2.97
CA LEU A 2 17.56 -3.64 3.61
C LEU A 2 17.73 -5.16 3.58
N PRO A 3 17.24 -5.87 4.62
CA PRO A 3 17.18 -7.33 4.59
C PRO A 3 16.36 -7.82 3.40
N MET A 4 16.68 -9.03 2.94
CA MET A 4 16.01 -9.63 1.79
C MET A 4 14.48 -9.75 1.99
N LEU A 5 14.06 -10.17 3.18
CA LEU A 5 12.63 -10.28 3.49
C LEU A 5 11.92 -8.93 3.37
N THR A 6 12.58 -7.88 3.88
CA THR A 6 12.00 -6.53 3.81
C THR A 6 11.85 -6.08 2.37
N LYS A 7 12.87 -6.27 1.53
CA LYS A 7 12.80 -5.93 0.11
C LYS A 7 11.67 -6.67 -0.59
N LYS A 8 11.54 -7.96 -0.33
CA LYS A 8 10.51 -8.79 -0.94
C LYS A 8 9.12 -8.33 -0.52
N SER A 9 8.92 -8.05 0.76
CA SER A 9 7.62 -7.62 1.27
C SER A 9 7.22 -6.26 0.71
N ILE A 10 8.14 -5.32 0.63
CA ILE A 10 7.89 -4.01 0.03
C ILE A 10 7.46 -4.17 -1.43
N TYR A 11 8.19 -4.97 -2.19
CA TYR A 11 7.88 -5.22 -3.60
C TYR A 11 6.48 -5.82 -3.78
N LEU A 12 6.13 -6.80 -2.96
CA LEU A 12 4.84 -7.46 -3.08
C LEU A 12 3.69 -6.56 -2.66
N ILE A 13 3.88 -5.72 -1.65
CA ILE A 13 2.88 -4.73 -1.26
C ILE A 13 2.68 -3.72 -2.39
N PHE A 14 3.77 -3.22 -2.96
CA PHE A 14 3.75 -2.30 -4.08
C PHE A 14 2.98 -2.90 -5.27
N LYS A 15 3.35 -4.12 -5.64
CA LYS A 15 2.75 -4.81 -6.78
C LYS A 15 1.25 -5.00 -6.60
N GLU A 16 0.83 -5.47 -5.43
CA GLU A 16 -0.58 -5.71 -5.15
C GLU A 16 -1.37 -4.40 -5.14
N THR A 17 -0.82 -3.35 -4.54
CA THR A 17 -1.48 -2.06 -4.48
C THR A 17 -1.68 -1.45 -5.86
N VAL A 18 -0.64 -1.49 -6.70
CA VAL A 18 -0.73 -0.97 -8.07
C VAL A 18 -1.70 -1.78 -8.91
N ASN A 19 -1.66 -3.12 -8.77
CA ASN A 19 -2.59 -3.98 -9.49
C ASN A 19 -4.05 -3.69 -9.12
N ASN A 20 -4.31 -3.46 -7.84
CA ASN A 20 -5.66 -3.11 -7.37
C ASN A 20 -6.12 -1.78 -7.97
N ALA A 21 -5.23 -0.80 -8.04
CA ALA A 21 -5.56 0.49 -8.62
C ALA A 21 -5.91 0.34 -10.12
N ILE A 22 -5.13 -0.45 -10.84
CA ILE A 22 -5.35 -0.65 -12.27
C ILE A 22 -6.66 -1.42 -12.53
N LYS A 23 -6.92 -2.46 -11.74
CA LYS A 23 -8.06 -3.35 -11.98
C LYS A 23 -9.39 -2.80 -11.49
N HIS A 24 -9.40 -2.10 -10.35
CA HIS A 24 -10.64 -1.80 -9.64
C HIS A 24 -10.92 -0.33 -9.42
N ALA A 25 -9.91 0.52 -9.44
CA ALA A 25 -10.09 1.92 -9.09
C ALA A 25 -10.50 2.79 -10.26
N HIS A 26 -10.33 2.34 -11.50
CA HIS A 26 -10.59 3.15 -12.71
C HIS A 26 -9.89 4.50 -12.63
N CYS A 27 -8.64 4.50 -12.19
CA CYS A 27 -7.89 5.73 -12.00
C CYS A 27 -7.21 6.18 -13.28
N TYR A 28 -6.95 7.49 -13.38
CA TYR A 28 -6.16 8.07 -14.46
C TYR A 28 -4.71 8.27 -14.04
N THR A 29 -4.47 8.41 -12.75
CA THR A 29 -3.15 8.73 -12.23
C THR A 29 -2.86 7.93 -10.98
N ILE A 30 -1.64 7.38 -10.89
CA ILE A 30 -1.12 6.74 -9.69
C ILE A 30 0.15 7.50 -9.32
N GLN A 31 0.21 8.01 -8.09
CA GLN A 31 1.39 8.69 -7.56
C GLN A 31 2.09 7.79 -6.57
N ILE A 32 3.41 7.67 -6.71
CA ILE A 32 4.22 6.85 -5.82
C ILE A 32 5.31 7.72 -5.25
N ILE A 33 5.40 7.78 -3.93
CA ILE A 33 6.43 8.53 -3.21
C ILE A 33 7.18 7.56 -2.32
N LEU A 34 8.51 7.57 -2.41
CA LEU A 34 9.37 6.76 -1.58
C LEU A 34 10.45 7.66 -1.00
N LYS A 35 10.55 7.71 0.33
CA LYS A 35 11.57 8.55 0.96
C LYS A 35 12.06 7.91 2.26
N LYS A 36 13.31 8.23 2.62
CA LYS A 36 13.90 7.81 3.88
C LYS A 36 13.97 9.01 4.81
N GLU A 37 13.50 8.83 6.04
CA GLU A 37 13.47 9.92 7.02
C GLU A 37 13.49 9.36 8.43
N ASN A 38 14.40 9.86 9.27
CA ASN A 38 14.46 9.52 10.71
C ASN A 38 14.48 8.02 11.00
N SER A 39 15.33 7.28 10.31
CA SER A 39 15.46 5.83 10.47
C SER A 39 14.22 5.05 10.05
N HIS A 40 13.39 5.63 9.21
CA HIS A 40 12.23 4.98 8.63
C HIS A 40 12.23 5.16 7.12
N LEU A 41 11.64 4.17 6.45
CA LEU A 41 11.37 4.26 5.02
C LEU A 41 9.87 4.45 4.86
N PHE A 42 9.49 5.50 4.13
CA PHE A 42 8.07 5.81 3.85
C PHE A 42 7.78 5.52 2.40
N MET A 43 6.71 4.77 2.17
CA MET A 43 6.18 4.57 0.82
C MET A 43 4.72 4.99 0.80
N GLN A 44 4.38 5.87 -0.13
CA GLN A 44 3.00 6.31 -0.31
C GLN A 44 2.57 6.01 -1.74
N ILE A 45 1.43 5.35 -1.88
CA ILE A 45 0.83 5.05 -3.17
C ILE A 45 -0.57 5.64 -3.16
N LYS A 46 -0.83 6.56 -4.07
CA LYS A 46 -2.11 7.25 -4.13
C LYS A 46 -2.67 7.19 -5.54
N ASP A 47 -3.94 6.85 -5.69
CA ASP A 47 -4.62 6.89 -6.97
C ASP A 47 -5.80 7.86 -6.91
N ASP A 48 -6.27 8.29 -8.07
CA ASP A 48 -7.40 9.20 -8.21
C ASP A 48 -8.66 8.48 -8.69
N GLY A 49 -8.73 7.18 -8.41
CA GLY A 49 -9.86 6.37 -8.84
C GLY A 49 -11.10 6.53 -7.98
N LYS A 50 -12.01 5.58 -8.11
CA LYS A 50 -13.29 5.67 -7.39
C LYS A 50 -13.24 5.21 -5.94
N GLY A 51 -12.13 4.60 -5.51
CA GLY A 51 -12.00 4.12 -4.15
C GLY A 51 -12.84 2.86 -3.88
N PHE A 52 -12.85 2.46 -2.62
CA PHE A 52 -13.60 1.29 -2.17
C PHE A 52 -13.91 1.41 -0.67
N ASP A 53 -14.76 0.53 -0.16
CA ASP A 53 -15.04 0.44 1.26
C ASP A 53 -13.94 -0.39 1.92
N VAL A 54 -13.11 0.25 2.74
CA VAL A 54 -11.96 -0.40 3.38
C VAL A 54 -12.41 -1.55 4.27
N GLU A 55 -13.52 -1.41 4.98
CA GLU A 55 -13.99 -2.46 5.87
C GLU A 55 -14.42 -3.72 5.10
N GLN A 56 -15.05 -3.55 3.95
CA GLN A 56 -15.39 -4.67 3.09
C GLN A 56 -14.15 -5.32 2.49
N GLU A 57 -13.21 -4.50 2.01
CA GLU A 57 -12.03 -5.00 1.31
C GLU A 57 -11.04 -5.70 2.22
N VAL A 58 -11.03 -5.39 3.53
CA VAL A 58 -10.15 -6.06 4.48
C VAL A 58 -10.37 -7.58 4.49
N SER A 59 -11.59 -8.03 4.22
CA SER A 59 -11.89 -9.47 4.17
C SER A 59 -11.44 -10.13 2.88
N ARG A 60 -11.05 -9.37 1.86
CA ARG A 60 -10.58 -9.92 0.58
C ARG A 60 -9.09 -10.22 0.61
N ASN A 61 -8.69 -11.18 -0.21
CA ASN A 61 -7.31 -11.68 -0.20
C ASN A 61 -6.26 -10.61 -0.47
N GLY A 62 -6.51 -9.68 -1.41
CA GLY A 62 -5.54 -8.65 -1.77
C GLY A 62 -5.13 -7.78 -0.59
N LEU A 63 -6.10 -7.14 0.04
CA LEU A 63 -5.82 -6.21 1.14
C LEU A 63 -5.32 -6.97 2.38
N LYS A 64 -5.88 -8.15 2.62
CA LYS A 64 -5.43 -9.01 3.71
C LYS A 64 -3.96 -9.39 3.55
N ASN A 65 -3.54 -9.70 2.33
CA ASN A 65 -2.15 -10.04 2.05
C ASN A 65 -1.22 -8.85 2.27
N ILE A 66 -1.65 -7.65 1.89
CA ILE A 66 -0.88 -6.43 2.11
C ILE A 66 -0.62 -6.22 3.60
N HIS A 67 -1.65 -6.35 4.44
CA HIS A 67 -1.51 -6.21 5.89
C HIS A 67 -0.60 -7.29 6.48
N GLN A 68 -0.74 -8.53 6.01
CA GLN A 68 0.09 -9.62 6.47
C GLN A 68 1.57 -9.39 6.16
N ARG A 69 1.88 -8.92 4.97
CA ARG A 69 3.26 -8.65 4.57
C ARG A 69 3.87 -7.49 5.36
N ALA A 70 3.08 -6.47 5.64
CA ALA A 70 3.54 -5.35 6.46
C ALA A 70 3.89 -5.83 7.87
N LYS A 71 3.06 -6.69 8.43
CA LYS A 71 3.28 -7.26 9.76
C LYS A 71 4.57 -8.06 9.84
N GLU A 72 4.90 -8.81 8.79
CA GLU A 72 6.12 -9.63 8.75
C GLU A 72 7.40 -8.81 8.86
N ILE A 73 7.37 -7.54 8.48
CA ILE A 73 8.53 -6.65 8.52
C ILE A 73 8.37 -5.54 9.54
N ASN A 74 7.43 -5.70 10.46
CA ASN A 74 7.14 -4.71 11.51
C ASN A 74 6.81 -3.32 10.97
N ALA A 75 6.26 -3.27 9.77
CA ALA A 75 5.87 -2.03 9.15
C ALA A 75 4.47 -1.63 9.59
N LYS A 76 4.25 -0.31 9.67
CA LYS A 76 2.93 0.23 9.90
C LYS A 76 2.29 0.50 8.54
N ILE A 77 1.04 0.12 8.39
CA ILE A 77 0.31 0.34 7.15
C ILE A 77 -0.99 1.09 7.42
N ILE A 78 -1.25 2.10 6.60
CA ILE A 78 -2.47 2.91 6.71
C ILE A 78 -3.10 2.95 5.32
N VAL A 79 -4.33 2.46 5.20
CA VAL A 79 -5.07 2.50 3.94
C VAL A 79 -6.29 3.38 4.14
N THR A 80 -6.42 4.39 3.30
CA THR A 80 -7.56 5.30 3.30
C THR A 80 -8.21 5.27 1.93
N SER A 81 -9.50 5.04 1.88
CA SER A 81 -10.23 5.00 0.63
C SER A 81 -11.66 5.48 0.86
N ASN A 82 -12.16 6.29 -0.05
CA ASN A 82 -13.53 6.78 -0.02
C ASN A 82 -14.12 6.68 -1.42
N SER A 83 -15.42 6.39 -1.50
CA SER A 83 -16.09 6.34 -2.78
C SER A 83 -15.86 7.64 -3.56
N ASN A 84 -15.38 7.49 -4.80
CA ASN A 84 -15.12 8.60 -5.74
C ASN A 84 -13.98 9.55 -5.35
N ASN A 85 -13.21 9.23 -4.31
CA ASN A 85 -12.09 10.07 -3.87
C ASN A 85 -10.73 9.37 -3.95
N GLY A 86 -10.70 8.18 -4.53
CA GLY A 86 -9.46 7.44 -4.70
C GLY A 86 -9.03 6.69 -3.46
N THR A 87 -7.82 6.12 -3.53
CA THR A 87 -7.24 5.32 -2.47
C THR A 87 -5.83 5.78 -2.19
N GLN A 88 -5.46 5.79 -0.91
CA GLN A 88 -4.10 6.12 -0.48
C GLN A 88 -3.62 5.02 0.45
N LEU A 89 -2.42 4.51 0.17
CA LEU A 89 -1.74 3.56 1.03
C LEU A 89 -0.45 4.18 1.51
N ILE A 90 -0.22 4.15 2.81
CA ILE A 90 1.03 4.62 3.42
C ILE A 90 1.66 3.46 4.17
N LEU A 91 2.91 3.16 3.85
CA LEU A 91 3.70 2.13 4.50
C LEU A 91 4.89 2.77 5.18
N ILE A 92 5.05 2.52 6.47
CA ILE A 92 6.14 3.07 7.27
C ILE A 92 6.96 1.90 7.80
N ILE A 93 8.20 1.80 7.35
CA ILE A 93 9.08 0.66 7.62
C ILE A 93 10.22 1.12 8.52
N PRO A 94 10.40 0.50 9.69
CA PRO A 94 11.55 0.82 10.54
C PRO A 94 12.83 0.27 9.91
N LEU A 95 13.87 1.05 9.94
CA LEU A 95 15.18 0.66 9.38
C LEU A 95 16.17 0.27 10.48
#